data_2fc3a2334276ffc536e8f19a8d06a13e
#
_entry.id   2fc3a2334276ffc536e8f19a8d06a13e
#
_cell.length_a   1.000
_cell.length_b   1.000
_cell.length_c   1.000
_cell.angle_alpha   90.00
_cell.angle_beta   90.00
_cell.angle_gamma   90.00
#
_symmetry.space_group_name_H-M   'P 1'
#
loop_
_entity.id
_entity.type
_entity.pdbx_description
1 polymer ?
#
loop_
_entity_poly.entity_id
_entity_poly.type
_entity_poly.pdbx_seq_one_letter_code
_entity_poly.pdbx_strand_id
1 'polypeptide(L)'
;MEKSNGYEAVLNKIAQDAQRKNPPNEADYIGEDGLLHCAICKKPKQFRLNLTDRTITVPVSCDCVKREEELNELRKRKQRVEQLKRNSLMDDKYKKCSFDSVAESVENREQIAKCRRYAENFSEMYRRNQGLLLYGGVGTGKTLLSCCIANYLMENLVSVYTTSSVKILKDLRGFKSEMDAEEYAEKIERARLFILDDLGAERGTDYALEIVYDIIDGRYRSGRPMIVTTNLTLEEMNGCSDRRYKRIYDRVLELCYPIEFTGVSWRMKAAAKRYDEMSKLLEGKA
;
A
#
# COMPACT_ATOMS: atom_id res chain seq x y z
N MET A 1 -14.32 -7.56 50.69
CA MET A 1 -15.43 -6.81 50.07
C MET A 1 -15.03 -5.96 48.84
N GLU A 2 -13.77 -5.67 48.57
CA GLU A 2 -13.35 -4.80 47.47
C GLU A 2 -13.26 -5.45 46.05
N LYS A 3 -13.17 -6.78 45.99
CA LYS A 3 -13.06 -7.48 44.65
C LYS A 3 -14.38 -7.59 43.88
N SER A 4 -15.53 -7.46 44.53
CA SER A 4 -16.86 -7.52 43.89
C SER A 4 -17.18 -6.27 43.04
N ASN A 5 -16.68 -5.11 43.42
CA ASN A 5 -16.99 -3.82 42.78
C ASN A 5 -16.37 -3.67 41.36
N GLY A 6 -15.22 -4.31 41.12
CA GLY A 6 -14.54 -4.23 39.82
C GLY A 6 -15.25 -5.01 38.72
N TYR A 7 -15.78 -6.20 39.01
CA TYR A 7 -16.49 -7.02 38.04
C TYR A 7 -17.85 -6.43 37.65
N GLU A 8 -18.58 -5.83 38.61
CA GLU A 8 -19.85 -5.16 38.34
C GLU A 8 -19.67 -3.94 37.43
N ALA A 9 -18.62 -3.15 37.65
CA ALA A 9 -18.33 -2.00 36.77
C ALA A 9 -18.03 -2.43 35.32
N VAL A 10 -17.28 -3.53 35.14
CA VAL A 10 -16.98 -4.08 33.81
C VAL A 10 -18.25 -4.63 33.15
N LEU A 11 -19.07 -5.40 33.86
CA LEU A 11 -20.33 -5.93 33.36
C LEU A 11 -21.31 -4.82 32.96
N ASN A 12 -21.43 -3.78 33.78
CA ASN A 12 -22.28 -2.63 33.49
C ASN A 12 -21.80 -1.88 32.22
N LYS A 13 -20.50 -1.73 32.04
CA LYS A 13 -19.93 -1.12 30.85
C LYS A 13 -20.23 -1.96 29.59
N ILE A 14 -20.04 -3.27 29.66
CA ILE A 14 -20.35 -4.20 28.55
C ILE A 14 -21.85 -4.13 28.23
N ALA A 15 -22.72 -4.14 29.26
CA ALA A 15 -24.15 -4.05 29.10
C ALA A 15 -24.59 -2.72 28.46
N GLN A 16 -24.03 -1.60 28.88
CA GLN A 16 -24.29 -0.28 28.30
C GLN A 16 -23.83 -0.20 26.84
N ASP A 17 -22.64 -0.72 26.53
CA ASP A 17 -22.14 -0.75 25.16
C ASP A 17 -23.00 -1.64 24.25
N ALA A 18 -23.42 -2.82 24.72
CA ALA A 18 -24.30 -3.71 23.98
C ALA A 18 -25.69 -3.08 23.74
N GLN A 19 -26.26 -2.44 24.75
CA GLN A 19 -27.56 -1.77 24.63
C GLN A 19 -27.49 -0.54 23.71
N ARG A 20 -26.39 0.22 23.75
CA ARG A 20 -26.15 1.35 22.84
C ARG A 20 -26.02 0.93 21.37
N LYS A 21 -25.33 -0.18 21.12
CA LYS A 21 -25.10 -0.72 19.77
C LYS A 21 -26.30 -1.45 19.19
N ASN A 22 -27.13 -2.05 20.04
CA ASN A 22 -28.26 -2.86 19.66
C ASN A 22 -29.48 -2.57 20.56
N PRO A 23 -30.07 -1.36 20.48
CA PRO A 23 -31.22 -1.02 21.28
C PRO A 23 -32.39 -1.95 20.98
N PRO A 24 -33.30 -2.20 21.93
CA PRO A 24 -34.53 -2.91 21.67
C PRO A 24 -35.34 -2.22 20.56
N ASN A 25 -35.90 -3.03 19.67
CA ASN A 25 -36.78 -2.58 18.59
C ASN A 25 -38.23 -3.04 18.90
N GLU A 26 -39.20 -2.30 18.48
CA GLU A 26 -40.64 -2.65 18.65
C GLU A 26 -41.01 -4.02 18.07
N ALA A 27 -40.29 -4.45 17.04
CA ALA A 27 -40.49 -5.76 16.42
C ALA A 27 -39.77 -6.92 17.14
N ASP A 28 -38.88 -6.65 18.11
CA ASP A 28 -38.21 -7.70 18.89
C ASP A 28 -39.21 -8.41 19.79
N TYR A 29 -38.98 -9.68 20.08
CA TYR A 29 -39.96 -10.52 20.81
C TYR A 29 -39.29 -11.29 21.95
N ILE A 30 -40.08 -11.67 22.95
CA ILE A 30 -39.63 -12.55 24.03
C ILE A 30 -39.72 -14.00 23.54
N GLY A 31 -38.60 -14.71 23.54
CA GLY A 31 -38.54 -16.13 23.18
C GLY A 31 -39.03 -17.06 24.30
N GLU A 32 -39.10 -18.37 24.04
CA GLU A 32 -39.51 -19.39 25.03
C GLU A 32 -38.56 -19.45 26.24
N ASP A 33 -37.31 -19.02 26.08
CA ASP A 33 -36.29 -18.87 27.13
C ASP A 33 -36.52 -17.65 28.01
N GLY A 34 -37.54 -16.84 27.70
CA GLY A 34 -37.87 -15.62 28.42
C GLY A 34 -36.89 -14.48 28.21
N LEU A 35 -36.05 -14.54 27.14
CA LEU A 35 -35.11 -13.49 26.76
C LEU A 35 -35.62 -12.71 25.56
N LEU A 36 -35.17 -11.47 25.41
CA LEU A 36 -35.46 -10.65 24.23
C LEU A 36 -34.68 -11.17 23.03
N HIS A 37 -35.37 -11.45 21.94
CA HIS A 37 -34.81 -11.93 20.66
C HIS A 37 -35.00 -10.89 19.56
N CYS A 38 -34.02 -10.83 18.66
CA CYS A 38 -34.02 -9.97 17.49
C CYS A 38 -35.06 -10.47 16.47
N ALA A 39 -35.97 -9.59 16.03
CA ALA A 39 -37.00 -9.90 15.02
C ALA A 39 -36.38 -10.40 13.68
N ILE A 40 -35.19 -9.93 13.33
CA ILE A 40 -34.51 -10.23 12.03
C ILE A 40 -33.75 -11.55 12.09
N CYS A 41 -32.73 -11.68 12.96
CA CYS A 41 -31.84 -12.85 12.99
C CYS A 41 -32.27 -13.94 13.98
N LYS A 42 -33.35 -13.69 14.74
CA LYS A 42 -33.93 -14.62 15.75
C LYS A 42 -33.00 -14.98 16.91
N LYS A 43 -31.83 -14.33 17.00
CA LYS A 43 -30.87 -14.56 18.08
C LYS A 43 -31.20 -13.71 19.30
N PRO A 44 -30.87 -14.18 20.52
CA PRO A 44 -31.11 -13.42 21.73
C PRO A 44 -30.32 -12.12 21.75
N LYS A 45 -30.96 -11.07 22.26
CA LYS A 45 -30.38 -9.76 22.56
C LYS A 45 -30.03 -9.61 24.04
N GLN A 46 -30.23 -10.68 24.81
CA GLN A 46 -29.98 -10.77 26.24
C GLN A 46 -29.35 -12.11 26.56
N PHE A 47 -28.61 -12.13 27.66
CA PHE A 47 -27.99 -13.34 28.22
C PHE A 47 -28.21 -13.37 29.72
N ARG A 48 -28.55 -14.54 30.29
CA ARG A 48 -28.63 -14.75 31.74
C ARG A 48 -27.29 -15.15 32.31
N LEU A 49 -26.80 -14.38 33.23
CA LEU A 49 -25.59 -14.66 33.98
C LEU A 49 -26.00 -15.07 35.43
N ASN A 50 -25.75 -16.30 35.77
CA ASN A 50 -25.98 -16.82 37.11
C ASN A 50 -24.75 -16.50 37.98
N LEU A 51 -24.93 -15.60 38.94
CA LEU A 51 -23.97 -15.33 40.01
C LEU A 51 -24.25 -16.23 41.21
N THR A 52 -23.33 -16.29 42.15
CA THR A 52 -23.47 -17.15 43.35
C THR A 52 -24.70 -16.81 44.18
N ASP A 53 -25.17 -15.57 44.15
CA ASP A 53 -26.27 -15.04 44.95
C ASP A 53 -27.49 -14.58 44.18
N ARG A 54 -27.37 -14.40 42.83
CA ARG A 54 -28.45 -13.88 42.01
C ARG A 54 -28.26 -14.19 40.52
N THR A 55 -29.32 -14.16 39.77
CA THR A 55 -29.30 -14.20 38.29
C THR A 55 -29.55 -12.80 37.75
N ILE A 56 -28.69 -12.33 36.86
CA ILE A 56 -28.85 -11.05 36.17
C ILE A 56 -29.03 -11.28 34.67
N THR A 57 -29.82 -10.42 34.02
CA THR A 57 -29.99 -10.42 32.57
C THR A 57 -29.14 -9.28 31.98
N VAL A 58 -28.21 -9.64 31.10
CA VAL A 58 -27.25 -8.70 30.50
C VAL A 58 -27.59 -8.56 29.02
N PRO A 59 -27.70 -7.32 28.46
CA PRO A 59 -27.83 -7.11 27.03
C PRO A 59 -26.61 -7.64 26.28
N VAL A 60 -26.85 -8.27 25.11
CA VAL A 60 -25.81 -8.75 24.19
C VAL A 60 -26.13 -8.34 22.78
N SER A 61 -25.10 -8.20 21.94
CA SER A 61 -25.29 -7.89 20.53
C SER A 61 -25.76 -9.13 19.77
N CYS A 62 -26.83 -9.01 18.99
CA CYS A 62 -27.27 -10.07 18.09
C CYS A 62 -26.39 -10.14 16.82
N ASP A 63 -26.58 -11.21 16.04
CA ASP A 63 -25.77 -11.43 14.81
C ASP A 63 -25.95 -10.34 13.75
N CYS A 64 -27.09 -9.63 13.74
CA CYS A 64 -27.30 -8.50 12.83
C CYS A 64 -26.31 -7.37 13.08
N VAL A 65 -26.10 -7.01 14.34
CA VAL A 65 -25.19 -5.93 14.74
C VAL A 65 -23.75 -6.33 14.43
N LYS A 66 -23.37 -7.59 14.76
CA LYS A 66 -22.02 -8.09 14.44
C LYS A 66 -21.74 -8.01 12.94
N ARG A 67 -22.71 -8.47 12.12
CA ARG A 67 -22.58 -8.41 10.65
C ARG A 67 -22.50 -6.98 10.13
N GLU A 68 -23.26 -6.06 10.71
CA GLU A 68 -23.22 -4.65 10.33
C GLU A 68 -21.89 -4.01 10.74
N GLU A 69 -21.35 -4.30 11.92
CA GLU A 69 -20.03 -3.86 12.37
C GLU A 69 -18.93 -4.38 11.42
N GLU A 70 -18.95 -5.67 11.07
CA GLU A 70 -18.01 -6.27 10.11
C GLU A 70 -18.07 -5.58 8.74
N LEU A 71 -19.28 -5.35 8.22
CA LEU A 71 -19.47 -4.63 6.95
C LEU A 71 -18.97 -3.19 7.02
N ASN A 72 -19.20 -2.50 8.13
CA ASN A 72 -18.71 -1.14 8.33
C ASN A 72 -17.18 -1.09 8.43
N GLU A 73 -16.55 -2.05 9.11
CA GLU A 73 -15.09 -2.16 9.16
C GLU A 73 -14.51 -2.44 7.78
N LEU A 74 -15.12 -3.33 6.99
CA LEU A 74 -14.72 -3.59 5.61
C LEU A 74 -14.86 -2.33 4.74
N ARG A 75 -15.95 -1.57 4.88
CA ARG A 75 -16.15 -0.30 4.16
C ARG A 75 -15.08 0.73 4.53
N LYS A 76 -14.80 0.92 5.82
CA LYS A 76 -13.75 1.83 6.30
C LYS A 76 -12.39 1.44 5.78
N ARG A 77 -12.05 0.14 5.83
CA ARG A 77 -10.80 -0.39 5.29
C ARG A 77 -10.68 -0.10 3.79
N LYS A 78 -11.73 -0.39 3.01
CA LYS A 78 -11.77 -0.12 1.57
C LYS A 78 -11.58 1.38 1.27
N GLN A 79 -12.28 2.25 1.98
CA GLN A 79 -12.13 3.71 1.82
C GLN A 79 -10.70 4.16 2.12
N ARG A 80 -10.06 3.60 3.16
CA ARG A 80 -8.67 3.92 3.50
C ARG A 80 -7.69 3.49 2.41
N VAL A 81 -7.84 2.28 1.86
CA VAL A 81 -7.03 1.79 0.74
C VAL A 81 -7.19 2.70 -0.49
N GLU A 82 -8.43 3.04 -0.86
CA GLU A 82 -8.71 3.96 -1.97
C GLU A 82 -8.08 5.35 -1.77
N GLN A 83 -8.09 5.85 -0.54
CA GLN A 83 -7.43 7.11 -0.20
C GLN A 83 -5.91 7.01 -0.38
N LEU A 84 -5.29 5.93 0.10
CA LEU A 84 -3.86 5.68 -0.09
C LEU A 84 -3.50 5.61 -1.58
N LYS A 85 -4.28 4.88 -2.38
CA LYS A 85 -4.07 4.76 -3.84
C LYS A 85 -4.23 6.11 -4.56
N ARG A 86 -5.17 6.96 -4.13
CA ARG A 86 -5.30 8.32 -4.69
C ARG A 86 -4.11 9.21 -4.35
N ASN A 87 -3.63 9.13 -3.11
CA ASN A 87 -2.54 9.96 -2.63
C ASN A 87 -1.14 9.49 -3.09
N SER A 88 -1.04 8.28 -3.67
CA SER A 88 0.23 7.67 -4.04
C SER A 88 0.90 8.27 -5.26
N LEU A 89 0.21 9.12 -6.03
CA LEU A 89 0.62 9.66 -7.34
C LEU A 89 0.95 8.60 -8.42
N MET A 90 0.61 7.35 -8.18
CA MET A 90 0.79 6.26 -9.14
C MET A 90 -0.06 6.49 -10.40
N ASP A 91 0.50 6.24 -11.56
CA ASP A 91 -0.23 6.29 -12.84
C ASP A 91 -1.41 5.31 -12.85
N ASP A 92 -2.54 5.73 -13.42
CA ASP A 92 -3.80 4.96 -13.42
C ASP A 92 -3.66 3.55 -13.99
N LYS A 93 -2.81 3.38 -14.99
CA LYS A 93 -2.53 2.06 -15.62
C LYS A 93 -1.94 1.04 -14.65
N TYR A 94 -1.30 1.50 -13.57
CA TYR A 94 -0.66 0.62 -12.58
C TYR A 94 -1.49 0.46 -11.29
N LYS A 95 -2.54 1.24 -11.08
CA LYS A 95 -3.36 1.19 -9.85
C LYS A 95 -4.01 -0.16 -9.57
N LYS A 96 -4.14 -1.00 -10.60
CA LYS A 96 -4.77 -2.34 -10.50
C LYS A 96 -3.78 -3.49 -10.65
N CYS A 97 -2.48 -3.21 -10.87
CA CYS A 97 -1.51 -4.28 -11.00
C CYS A 97 -1.28 -4.99 -9.66
N SER A 98 -1.12 -6.29 -9.72
CA SER A 98 -0.78 -7.14 -8.59
C SER A 98 0.25 -8.17 -9.03
N PHE A 99 0.92 -8.80 -8.09
CA PHE A 99 1.85 -9.88 -8.41
C PHE A 99 1.18 -11.03 -9.15
N ASP A 100 -0.11 -11.30 -8.87
CA ASP A 100 -0.86 -12.39 -9.49
C ASP A 100 -1.31 -12.04 -10.91
N SER A 101 -1.34 -10.75 -11.27
CA SER A 101 -1.65 -10.27 -12.63
C SER A 101 -0.42 -10.23 -13.55
N VAL A 102 0.78 -10.42 -13.01
CA VAL A 102 2.02 -10.41 -13.80
C VAL A 102 2.25 -11.79 -14.42
N ALA A 103 2.37 -11.83 -15.75
CA ALA A 103 2.69 -13.07 -16.46
C ALA A 103 4.08 -13.55 -16.03
N GLU A 104 4.13 -14.71 -15.39
CA GLU A 104 5.36 -15.34 -14.96
C GLU A 104 6.03 -16.07 -16.12
N SER A 105 7.34 -15.91 -16.24
CA SER A 105 8.20 -16.63 -17.17
C SER A 105 9.47 -17.10 -16.46
N VAL A 106 10.23 -17.99 -17.09
CA VAL A 106 11.53 -18.42 -16.54
C VAL A 106 12.45 -17.24 -16.30
N GLU A 107 12.37 -16.22 -17.15
CA GLU A 107 13.27 -15.05 -17.14
C GLU A 107 12.96 -14.05 -15.99
N ASN A 108 11.71 -14.01 -15.48
CA ASN A 108 11.28 -13.01 -14.51
C ASN A 108 10.82 -13.57 -13.16
N ARG A 109 10.73 -14.90 -13.04
CA ARG A 109 10.25 -15.58 -11.83
C ARG A 109 11.01 -15.19 -10.58
N GLU A 110 12.33 -15.09 -10.69
CA GLU A 110 13.18 -14.74 -9.56
C GLU A 110 12.94 -13.29 -9.10
N GLN A 111 12.83 -12.34 -10.05
CA GLN A 111 12.56 -10.93 -9.77
C GLN A 111 11.18 -10.75 -9.12
N ILE A 112 10.16 -11.43 -9.65
CA ILE A 112 8.80 -11.44 -9.07
C ILE A 112 8.85 -11.99 -7.64
N ALA A 113 9.51 -13.12 -7.41
CA ALA A 113 9.63 -13.73 -6.09
C ALA A 113 10.37 -12.82 -5.08
N LYS A 114 11.47 -12.18 -5.49
CA LYS A 114 12.21 -11.22 -4.65
C LYS A 114 11.35 -10.00 -4.29
N CYS A 115 10.66 -9.41 -5.27
CA CYS A 115 9.78 -8.26 -5.05
C CYS A 115 8.59 -8.62 -4.15
N ARG A 116 7.99 -9.81 -4.32
CA ARG A 116 6.91 -10.29 -3.47
C ARG A 116 7.38 -10.50 -2.03
N ARG A 117 8.52 -11.16 -1.83
CA ARG A 117 9.10 -11.35 -0.48
C ARG A 117 9.42 -10.04 0.21
N TYR A 118 9.91 -9.03 -0.53
CA TYR A 118 10.13 -7.70 0.01
C TYR A 118 8.83 -7.09 0.52
N ALA A 119 7.76 -7.15 -0.27
CA ALA A 119 6.46 -6.61 0.10
C ALA A 119 5.86 -7.34 1.32
N GLU A 120 5.91 -8.67 1.36
CA GLU A 120 5.41 -9.50 2.45
C GLU A 120 6.18 -9.26 3.77
N ASN A 121 7.48 -9.01 3.68
CA ASN A 121 8.34 -8.75 4.85
C ASN A 121 8.61 -7.26 5.08
N PHE A 122 7.76 -6.37 4.57
CA PHE A 122 8.01 -4.92 4.59
C PHE A 122 8.23 -4.35 6.00
N SER A 123 7.58 -4.90 7.02
CA SER A 123 7.79 -4.44 8.40
C SER A 123 9.24 -4.58 8.86
N GLU A 124 9.92 -5.66 8.45
CA GLU A 124 11.34 -5.89 8.71
C GLU A 124 12.21 -4.97 7.85
N MET A 125 11.89 -4.84 6.56
CA MET A 125 12.60 -3.94 5.64
C MET A 125 12.52 -2.49 6.13
N TYR A 126 11.36 -2.08 6.64
CA TYR A 126 11.17 -0.76 7.21
C TYR A 126 12.03 -0.52 8.46
N ARG A 127 12.12 -1.51 9.38
CA ARG A 127 12.96 -1.39 10.59
C ARG A 127 14.45 -1.29 10.26
N ARG A 128 14.88 -1.97 9.18
CA ARG A 128 16.27 -1.96 8.72
C ARG A 128 16.60 -0.81 7.78
N ASN A 129 15.63 0.04 7.45
CA ASN A 129 15.77 1.05 6.39
C ASN A 129 16.27 0.47 5.07
N GLN A 130 15.82 -0.74 4.72
CA GLN A 130 16.29 -1.45 3.53
C GLN A 130 15.35 -1.23 2.35
N GLY A 131 15.84 -0.58 1.30
CA GLY A 131 15.15 -0.37 0.04
C GLY A 131 15.53 -1.38 -1.05
N LEU A 132 15.02 -1.14 -2.29
CA LEU A 132 15.37 -1.91 -3.48
C LEU A 132 15.85 -0.98 -4.60
N LEU A 133 16.87 -1.39 -5.32
CA LEU A 133 17.27 -0.82 -6.61
C LEU A 133 16.93 -1.82 -7.72
N LEU A 134 15.89 -1.50 -8.50
CA LEU A 134 15.48 -2.30 -9.65
C LEU A 134 16.16 -1.72 -10.90
N TYR A 135 17.19 -2.41 -11.42
CA TYR A 135 18.01 -1.89 -12.52
C TYR A 135 18.04 -2.84 -13.72
N GLY A 136 18.47 -2.35 -14.89
CA GLY A 136 18.64 -3.15 -16.11
C GLY A 136 17.81 -2.64 -17.30
N GLY A 137 17.69 -3.45 -18.35
CA GLY A 137 17.16 -3.06 -19.65
C GLY A 137 15.78 -2.41 -19.67
N VAL A 138 15.50 -1.63 -20.72
CA VAL A 138 14.21 -0.95 -20.89
C VAL A 138 13.09 -1.97 -21.15
N GLY A 139 11.95 -1.78 -20.47
CA GLY A 139 10.74 -2.60 -20.71
C GLY A 139 10.74 -3.97 -20.04
N THR A 140 11.72 -4.28 -19.17
CA THR A 140 11.88 -5.57 -18.48
C THR A 140 10.95 -5.75 -17.27
N GLY A 141 10.11 -4.75 -16.92
CA GLY A 141 9.09 -4.86 -15.86
C GLY A 141 9.43 -4.19 -14.54
N LYS A 142 10.53 -3.44 -14.42
CA LYS A 142 10.95 -2.73 -13.19
C LYS A 142 9.82 -1.88 -12.59
N THR A 143 9.30 -0.92 -13.36
CA THR A 143 8.18 -0.06 -12.94
C THR A 143 6.94 -0.88 -12.59
N LEU A 144 6.63 -1.94 -13.33
CA LEU A 144 5.46 -2.78 -13.05
C LEU A 144 5.60 -3.47 -11.68
N LEU A 145 6.76 -4.09 -11.40
CA LEU A 145 6.95 -4.78 -10.12
C LEU A 145 7.08 -3.82 -8.94
N SER A 146 7.66 -2.62 -9.11
CA SER A 146 7.63 -1.59 -8.06
C SER A 146 6.20 -1.15 -7.74
N CYS A 147 5.33 -1.04 -8.75
CA CYS A 147 3.91 -0.73 -8.56
C CYS A 147 3.13 -1.91 -7.94
N CYS A 148 3.48 -3.17 -8.23
CA CYS A 148 2.91 -4.33 -7.53
C CYS A 148 3.25 -4.31 -6.04
N ILE A 149 4.50 -3.99 -5.67
CA ILE A 149 4.89 -3.78 -4.26
C ILE A 149 4.04 -2.67 -3.64
N ALA A 150 3.91 -1.52 -4.32
CA ALA A 150 3.13 -0.39 -3.82
C ALA A 150 1.67 -0.76 -3.55
N ASN A 151 1.02 -1.42 -4.50
CA ASN A 151 -0.38 -1.84 -4.36
C ASN A 151 -0.56 -2.83 -3.22
N TYR A 152 0.30 -3.85 -3.12
CA TYR A 152 0.29 -4.82 -2.02
C TYR A 152 0.40 -4.13 -0.65
N LEU A 153 1.32 -3.17 -0.53
CA LEU A 153 1.51 -2.42 0.71
C LEU A 153 0.33 -1.51 1.04
N MET A 154 -0.24 -0.82 0.06
CA MET A 154 -1.42 0.03 0.28
C MET A 154 -2.66 -0.78 0.67
N GLU A 155 -2.84 -1.99 0.13
CA GLU A 155 -3.88 -2.93 0.55
C GLU A 155 -3.70 -3.42 1.98
N ASN A 156 -2.45 -3.38 2.49
CA ASN A 156 -2.10 -3.61 3.89
C ASN A 156 -1.99 -2.30 4.70
N LEU A 157 -2.63 -1.21 4.24
CA LEU A 157 -2.73 0.08 4.90
C LEU A 157 -1.37 0.79 5.15
N VAL A 158 -0.36 0.46 4.36
CA VAL A 158 0.94 1.14 4.36
C VAL A 158 0.90 2.30 3.36
N SER A 159 1.32 3.49 3.80
CA SER A 159 1.42 4.65 2.90
C SER A 159 2.60 4.50 1.95
N VAL A 160 2.32 4.62 0.65
CA VAL A 160 3.33 4.61 -0.41
C VAL A 160 3.16 5.86 -1.26
N TYR A 161 4.28 6.48 -1.61
CA TYR A 161 4.33 7.61 -2.53
C TYR A 161 5.18 7.23 -3.74
N THR A 162 4.63 7.39 -4.93
CA THR A 162 5.29 6.96 -6.19
C THR A 162 5.38 8.14 -7.14
N THR A 163 6.56 8.44 -7.62
CA THR A 163 6.79 9.48 -8.63
C THR A 163 8.00 9.13 -9.49
N SER A 164 8.28 9.93 -10.50
CA SER A 164 9.51 9.81 -11.30
C SER A 164 10.29 11.12 -11.26
N SER A 165 11.60 11.06 -11.54
CA SER A 165 12.44 12.24 -11.61
C SER A 165 11.89 13.31 -12.56
N VAL A 166 11.37 12.90 -13.71
CA VAL A 166 10.71 13.80 -14.68
C VAL A 166 9.43 14.42 -14.14
N LYS A 167 8.60 13.63 -13.42
CA LYS A 167 7.35 14.10 -12.85
C LYS A 167 7.58 15.09 -11.70
N ILE A 168 8.56 14.83 -10.84
CA ILE A 168 8.98 15.77 -9.79
C ILE A 168 9.29 17.14 -10.38
N LEU A 169 10.12 17.19 -11.42
CA LEU A 169 10.50 18.44 -12.09
C LEU A 169 9.31 19.16 -12.72
N LYS A 170 8.34 18.41 -13.24
CA LYS A 170 7.12 18.97 -13.81
C LYS A 170 6.22 19.54 -12.72
N ASP A 171 6.04 18.83 -11.63
CA ASP A 171 5.17 19.21 -10.51
C ASP A 171 5.72 20.48 -9.85
N LEU A 172 7.04 20.54 -9.58
CA LEU A 172 7.71 21.70 -8.99
C LEU A 172 7.60 22.98 -9.85
N ARG A 173 7.63 22.84 -11.20
CA ARG A 173 7.39 23.99 -12.10
C ARG A 173 5.94 24.49 -12.07
N GLY A 174 5.01 23.64 -11.66
CA GLY A 174 3.59 23.97 -11.52
C GLY A 174 3.21 24.58 -10.19
N PHE A 175 4.09 24.56 -9.20
CA PHE A 175 3.81 25.12 -7.88
C PHE A 175 3.76 26.65 -7.93
N LYS A 176 2.79 27.19 -7.19
CA LYS A 176 2.54 28.65 -7.15
C LYS A 176 3.17 29.30 -5.92
N SER A 177 3.60 28.50 -4.94
CA SER A 177 4.18 28.99 -3.70
C SER A 177 5.25 28.03 -3.16
N GLU A 178 6.11 28.52 -2.27
CA GLU A 178 7.06 27.70 -1.52
C GLU A 178 6.34 26.66 -0.65
N MET A 179 5.16 27.01 -0.12
CA MET A 179 4.33 26.07 0.67
C MET A 179 3.91 24.83 -0.13
N ASP A 180 3.62 24.97 -1.44
CA ASP A 180 3.29 23.82 -2.27
C ASP A 180 4.48 22.86 -2.39
N ALA A 181 5.70 23.40 -2.51
CA ALA A 181 6.93 22.62 -2.58
C ALA A 181 7.25 21.93 -1.25
N GLU A 182 7.06 22.63 -0.13
CA GLU A 182 7.24 22.06 1.21
C GLU A 182 6.25 20.93 1.48
N GLU A 183 4.95 21.13 1.17
CA GLU A 183 3.93 20.07 1.32
C GLU A 183 4.25 18.85 0.45
N TYR A 184 4.78 19.05 -0.75
CA TYR A 184 5.21 17.97 -1.64
C TYR A 184 6.38 17.18 -1.05
N ALA A 185 7.40 17.87 -0.55
CA ALA A 185 8.55 17.25 0.11
C ALA A 185 8.12 16.49 1.36
N GLU A 186 7.27 17.08 2.21
CA GLU A 186 6.73 16.40 3.39
C GLU A 186 5.95 15.12 3.04
N LYS A 187 5.17 15.10 1.96
CA LYS A 187 4.45 13.89 1.51
C LYS A 187 5.41 12.78 1.17
N ILE A 188 6.51 13.11 0.47
CA ILE A 188 7.57 12.16 0.15
C ILE A 188 8.22 11.65 1.44
N GLU A 189 8.60 12.53 2.36
CA GLU A 189 9.27 12.15 3.59
C GLU A 189 8.38 11.34 4.55
N ARG A 190 7.10 11.69 4.69
CA ARG A 190 6.16 11.02 5.59
C ARG A 190 5.70 9.66 5.10
N ALA A 191 5.76 9.38 3.82
CA ALA A 191 5.40 8.07 3.28
C ALA A 191 6.25 6.96 3.90
N ARG A 192 5.67 5.84 4.25
CA ARG A 192 6.42 4.69 4.79
C ARG A 192 7.32 4.09 3.73
N LEU A 193 6.90 4.07 2.47
CA LEU A 193 7.73 3.70 1.33
C LEU A 193 7.68 4.83 0.29
N PHE A 194 8.81 5.20 -0.24
CA PHE A 194 8.96 6.08 -1.40
C PHE A 194 9.44 5.28 -2.61
N ILE A 195 8.84 5.51 -3.77
CA ILE A 195 9.25 4.88 -5.03
C ILE A 195 9.62 5.99 -6.01
N LEU A 196 10.87 6.01 -6.40
CA LEU A 196 11.42 6.87 -7.45
C LEU A 196 11.61 6.06 -8.72
N ASP A 197 10.72 6.28 -9.69
CA ASP A 197 10.77 5.59 -10.98
C ASP A 197 11.67 6.34 -11.97
N ASP A 198 12.42 5.57 -12.77
CA ASP A 198 13.23 6.05 -13.88
C ASP A 198 14.32 7.08 -13.48
N LEU A 199 15.11 6.77 -12.44
CA LEU A 199 16.29 7.56 -12.09
C LEU A 199 17.29 7.55 -13.26
N GLY A 200 17.79 8.72 -13.65
CA GLY A 200 18.69 8.92 -14.81
C GLY A 200 17.95 9.30 -16.10
N ALA A 201 16.60 9.37 -16.08
CA ALA A 201 15.82 9.87 -17.22
C ALA A 201 15.61 11.39 -17.19
N GLU A 202 16.00 12.06 -16.10
CA GLU A 202 15.95 13.51 -15.98
C GLU A 202 16.90 14.18 -16.99
N ARG A 203 16.48 15.34 -17.50
CA ARG A 203 17.39 16.16 -18.29
C ARG A 203 18.52 16.62 -17.37
N GLY A 204 19.79 16.39 -17.76
CA GLY A 204 20.99 16.67 -16.96
C GLY A 204 21.24 18.16 -16.70
N THR A 205 20.22 18.91 -16.29
CA THR A 205 20.37 20.28 -15.81
C THR A 205 20.77 20.26 -14.34
N ASP A 206 21.60 21.21 -13.91
CA ASP A 206 22.06 21.33 -12.52
C ASP A 206 20.88 21.40 -11.56
N TYR A 207 19.84 22.16 -11.90
CA TYR A 207 18.60 22.27 -11.14
C TYR A 207 17.86 20.93 -10.96
N ALA A 208 17.77 20.12 -12.02
CA ALA A 208 17.13 18.82 -11.94
C ALA A 208 17.87 17.85 -11.00
N LEU A 209 19.19 17.87 -11.08
CA LEU A 209 20.05 17.03 -10.24
C LEU A 209 20.01 17.45 -8.76
N GLU A 210 19.99 18.76 -8.48
CA GLU A 210 19.87 19.30 -7.12
C GLU A 210 18.57 18.81 -6.47
N ILE A 211 17.45 18.91 -7.16
CA ILE A 211 16.15 18.44 -6.66
C ILE A 211 16.13 16.93 -6.38
N VAL A 212 16.61 16.14 -7.34
CA VAL A 212 16.65 14.68 -7.17
C VAL A 212 17.58 14.30 -6.02
N TYR A 213 18.70 15.01 -5.89
CA TYR A 213 19.62 14.84 -4.77
C TYR A 213 18.95 15.16 -3.43
N ASP A 214 18.25 16.28 -3.31
CA ASP A 214 17.61 16.71 -2.07
C ASP A 214 16.53 15.72 -1.63
N ILE A 215 15.75 15.20 -2.56
CA ILE A 215 14.74 14.17 -2.26
C ILE A 215 15.39 12.88 -1.77
N ILE A 216 16.43 12.39 -2.45
CA ILE A 216 17.14 11.15 -2.05
C ILE A 216 17.85 11.36 -0.72
N ASP A 217 18.48 12.52 -0.50
CA ASP A 217 19.15 12.86 0.75
C ASP A 217 18.14 12.99 1.92
N GLY A 218 16.98 13.62 1.68
CA GLY A 218 15.89 13.68 2.65
C GLY A 218 15.41 12.28 3.06
N ARG A 219 15.24 11.37 2.09
CA ARG A 219 14.89 9.97 2.38
C ARG A 219 15.99 9.25 3.15
N TYR A 220 17.26 9.43 2.75
CA TYR A 220 18.40 8.88 3.46
C TYR A 220 18.40 9.31 4.92
N ARG A 221 18.27 10.61 5.19
CA ARG A 221 18.25 11.17 6.56
C ARG A 221 17.02 10.76 7.37
N SER A 222 15.87 10.55 6.71
CA SER A 222 14.64 10.15 7.40
C SER A 222 14.68 8.72 7.93
N GLY A 223 15.66 7.89 7.53
CA GLY A 223 15.74 6.49 7.90
C GLY A 223 14.56 5.65 7.42
N ARG A 224 13.96 6.00 6.28
CA ARG A 224 12.81 5.30 5.71
C ARG A 224 13.15 4.72 4.34
N PRO A 225 12.77 3.46 4.06
CA PRO A 225 13.17 2.78 2.85
C PRO A 225 12.59 3.44 1.59
N MET A 226 13.33 3.30 0.50
CA MET A 226 12.89 3.69 -0.84
C MET A 226 13.13 2.57 -1.85
N ILE A 227 12.34 2.59 -2.92
CA ILE A 227 12.58 1.77 -4.11
C ILE A 227 12.97 2.73 -5.24
N VAL A 228 14.05 2.41 -5.93
CA VAL A 228 14.49 3.17 -7.09
C VAL A 228 14.48 2.24 -8.30
N THR A 229 13.94 2.72 -9.43
CA THR A 229 14.11 2.03 -10.70
C THR A 229 15.02 2.82 -11.61
N THR A 230 15.85 2.16 -12.40
CA THR A 230 16.77 2.79 -13.35
C THR A 230 17.06 1.88 -14.54
N ASN A 231 17.42 2.48 -15.66
CA ASN A 231 17.95 1.74 -16.82
C ASN A 231 19.49 1.67 -16.81
N LEU A 232 20.15 2.33 -15.86
CA LEU A 232 21.60 2.28 -15.70
C LEU A 232 22.01 0.93 -15.11
N THR A 233 23.19 0.46 -15.50
CA THR A 233 23.84 -0.69 -14.88
C THR A 233 24.58 -0.28 -13.60
N LEU A 234 24.93 -1.26 -12.76
CA LEU A 234 25.73 -0.99 -11.56
C LEU A 234 27.13 -0.45 -11.93
N GLU A 235 27.71 -0.92 -13.04
CA GLU A 235 28.99 -0.43 -13.56
C GLU A 235 28.90 1.05 -13.96
N GLU A 236 27.83 1.45 -14.66
CA GLU A 236 27.61 2.85 -15.03
C GLU A 236 27.42 3.76 -13.81
N MET A 237 26.69 3.28 -12.80
CA MET A 237 26.49 4.04 -11.55
C MET A 237 27.81 4.17 -10.76
N ASN A 238 28.57 3.09 -10.59
CA ASN A 238 29.84 3.07 -9.86
C ASN A 238 30.94 3.82 -10.60
N GLY A 239 30.99 3.72 -11.94
CA GLY A 239 31.96 4.36 -12.80
C GLY A 239 31.67 5.82 -13.13
N CYS A 240 30.58 6.39 -12.60
CA CYS A 240 30.19 7.76 -12.90
C CYS A 240 31.23 8.76 -12.42
N SER A 241 31.79 9.57 -13.35
CA SER A 241 32.79 10.60 -13.07
C SER A 241 32.20 11.92 -12.60
N ASP A 242 30.92 12.19 -12.90
CA ASP A 242 30.23 13.40 -12.43
C ASP A 242 29.91 13.27 -10.94
N ARG A 243 30.56 14.13 -10.14
CA ARG A 243 30.41 14.12 -8.67
C ARG A 243 28.98 14.31 -8.18
N ARG A 244 28.12 14.98 -8.96
CA ARG A 244 26.73 15.24 -8.60
C ARG A 244 25.91 13.96 -8.66
N TYR A 245 26.00 13.24 -9.78
CA TYR A 245 25.37 11.94 -9.94
C TYR A 245 25.95 10.90 -8.98
N LYS A 246 27.27 10.92 -8.79
CA LYS A 246 27.96 9.99 -7.88
C LYS A 246 27.37 10.06 -6.46
N ARG A 247 27.13 11.26 -5.94
CA ARG A 247 26.50 11.43 -4.61
C ARG A 247 25.09 10.82 -4.52
N ILE A 248 24.31 10.93 -5.60
CA ILE A 248 22.97 10.31 -5.69
C ILE A 248 23.10 8.78 -5.68
N TYR A 249 23.98 8.26 -6.54
CA TYR A 249 24.15 6.81 -6.68
C TYR A 249 24.74 6.16 -5.43
N ASP A 250 25.70 6.78 -4.77
CA ASP A 250 26.27 6.28 -3.52
C ASP A 250 25.18 6.08 -2.44
N ARG A 251 24.27 7.05 -2.27
CA ARG A 251 23.15 6.91 -1.33
C ARG A 251 22.15 5.83 -1.72
N VAL A 252 21.84 5.74 -3.00
CA VAL A 252 20.93 4.70 -3.51
C VAL A 252 21.53 3.32 -3.31
N LEU A 253 22.80 3.14 -3.61
CA LEU A 253 23.51 1.86 -3.46
C LEU A 253 23.70 1.46 -1.99
N GLU A 254 23.83 2.43 -1.09
CA GLU A 254 23.89 2.17 0.36
C GLU A 254 22.55 1.69 0.93
N LEU A 255 21.44 2.33 0.52
CA LEU A 255 20.11 2.06 1.07
C LEU A 255 19.36 0.92 0.39
N CYS A 256 19.68 0.62 -0.87
CA CYS A 256 18.87 -0.21 -1.72
C CYS A 256 19.59 -1.51 -2.13
N TYR A 257 18.95 -2.64 -1.87
CA TYR A 257 19.42 -3.93 -2.37
C TYR A 257 19.20 -4.02 -3.88
N PRO A 258 20.23 -4.27 -4.71
CA PRO A 258 20.12 -4.31 -6.15
C PRO A 258 19.46 -5.60 -6.64
N ILE A 259 18.49 -5.46 -7.54
CA ILE A 259 17.86 -6.57 -8.27
C ILE A 259 17.96 -6.27 -9.76
N GLU A 260 18.68 -7.12 -10.48
CA GLU A 260 18.86 -7.01 -11.91
C GLU A 260 17.64 -7.52 -12.68
N PHE A 261 17.22 -6.75 -13.67
CA PHE A 261 16.16 -7.08 -14.61
C PHE A 261 16.74 -7.32 -15.98
N THR A 262 16.98 -8.57 -16.31
CA THR A 262 17.47 -9.03 -17.61
C THR A 262 16.34 -9.53 -18.49
N GLY A 263 16.63 -9.77 -19.77
CA GLY A 263 15.70 -10.40 -20.70
C GLY A 263 15.02 -9.43 -21.67
N VAL A 264 14.08 -9.98 -22.44
CA VAL A 264 13.41 -9.27 -23.51
C VAL A 264 12.35 -8.33 -22.96
N SER A 265 12.23 -7.15 -23.57
CA SER A 265 11.21 -6.16 -23.21
C SER A 265 9.79 -6.74 -23.29
N TRP A 266 9.06 -6.73 -22.20
CA TRP A 266 7.63 -7.14 -22.16
C TRP A 266 6.76 -6.24 -23.01
N ARG A 267 7.13 -4.95 -23.16
CA ARG A 267 6.45 -4.01 -24.05
C ARG A 267 6.57 -4.47 -25.50
N MET A 268 7.75 -4.96 -25.90
CA MET A 268 7.96 -5.49 -27.25
C MET A 268 7.21 -6.80 -27.46
N LYS A 269 7.21 -7.71 -26.49
CA LYS A 269 6.41 -8.97 -26.55
C LYS A 269 4.90 -8.64 -26.70
N ALA A 270 4.38 -7.69 -25.92
CA ALA A 270 2.99 -7.27 -26.02
C ALA A 270 2.67 -6.53 -27.33
N ALA A 271 3.61 -5.75 -27.86
CA ALA A 271 3.46 -5.09 -29.16
C ALA A 271 3.44 -6.09 -30.30
N ALA A 272 4.33 -7.07 -30.32
CA ALA A 272 4.37 -8.12 -31.33
C ALA A 272 3.02 -8.86 -31.41
N LYS A 273 2.47 -9.28 -30.26
CA LYS A 273 1.14 -9.92 -30.22
C LYS A 273 0.05 -9.04 -30.83
N ARG A 274 0.04 -7.74 -30.49
CA ARG A 274 -0.94 -6.79 -31.07
C ARG A 274 -0.74 -6.59 -32.56
N TYR A 275 0.50 -6.58 -33.02
CA TYR A 275 0.79 -6.45 -34.45
C TYR A 275 0.26 -7.66 -35.24
N ASP A 276 0.41 -8.87 -34.74
CA ASP A 276 -0.14 -10.08 -35.33
C ASP A 276 -1.68 -10.05 -35.39
N GLU A 277 -2.34 -9.60 -34.32
CA GLU A 277 -3.79 -9.43 -34.22
C GLU A 277 -4.27 -8.36 -35.24
N MET A 278 -3.60 -7.22 -35.27
CA MET A 278 -3.94 -6.12 -36.19
C MET A 278 -3.67 -6.46 -37.66
N SER A 279 -2.57 -7.17 -37.96
CA SER A 279 -2.27 -7.63 -39.30
C SER A 279 -3.40 -8.51 -39.85
N LYS A 280 -3.89 -9.46 -39.04
CA LYS A 280 -5.03 -10.31 -39.42
C LYS A 280 -6.28 -9.49 -39.72
N LEU A 281 -6.58 -8.47 -38.91
CA LEU A 281 -7.74 -7.61 -39.09
C LEU A 281 -7.60 -6.70 -40.33
N LEU A 282 -6.42 -6.11 -40.55
CA LEU A 282 -6.19 -5.17 -41.64
C LEU A 282 -6.01 -5.88 -43.01
N GLU A 283 -5.44 -7.09 -43.00
CA GLU A 283 -5.22 -7.87 -44.21
C GLU A 283 -6.42 -8.77 -44.58
N GLY A 284 -7.48 -8.77 -43.77
CA GLY A 284 -8.68 -9.58 -44.00
C GLY A 284 -8.45 -11.10 -43.93
N LYS A 285 -7.38 -11.52 -43.30
CA LYS A 285 -7.07 -12.92 -43.03
C LYS A 285 -7.65 -13.28 -41.64
N ALA A 286 -8.93 -13.65 -41.63
CA ALA A 286 -9.60 -14.20 -40.46
C ALA A 286 -9.30 -15.69 -40.31
#